data_4f8a17eedc5652e28f12ad4e079188e3
#
_entry.id   4f8a17eedc5652e28f12ad4e079188e3
#
_cell.length_a   1.000
_cell.length_b   1.000
_cell.length_c   1.000
_cell.angle_alpha   90.00
_cell.angle_beta   90.00
_cell.angle_gamma   90.00
#
_symmetry.space_group_name_H-M   'P 1'
#
loop_
_entity.id
_entity.type
_entity.pdbx_description
1 polymer ?
#
loop_
_entity_poly.entity_id
_entity_poly.type
_entity_poly.pdbx_seq_one_letter_code
_entity_poly.pdbx_strand_id
1 'polypeptide(L)'
;MLPRRAGAMSSFDATKADAAALLQSGDVRGAIAKYEAALSAAPDATQKGAIYSNLSLCHLKANDPDKALEHGLAIASHRPDWEKAHFRVGEALFAKRDYARASERYRSALLLKPEDAVMRHRLKLAEESARSRLYFRQLLPGRDFCLARDAAGDVVKQQVFGAAVSMRNFIYVIGDHATRECYVVDACWDVDGILRVIESDKMTLAGAIATHYHFDHVGGTPPPPFDALGIRVPGLREVARTRMSSSRDTNENENGRIPVYCHAEDAEAIARDTGVDATALRVITGPEGVVFVGSERFVSVKCLHTPGHSPGSMVLVVDGAAVSGSRWGTTAGICVSGDTIFPGSCGRLDLPDASVERMFDSLARCARELSDDVVIYPGHAYNGESSTAAREKREGLLRPFTKTQWMAMHAR
;
A
#
# COMPACT_ATOMS: atom_id res chain seq x y z
N MET A 1 -14.53 -4.93 -63.90
CA MET A 1 -13.89 -4.60 -62.62
C MET A 1 -14.18 -5.72 -61.63
N LEU A 2 -13.21 -6.58 -61.35
CA LEU A 2 -13.34 -7.64 -60.34
C LEU A 2 -13.13 -7.04 -58.94
N PRO A 3 -13.89 -7.44 -57.93
CA PRO A 3 -13.72 -6.94 -56.56
C PRO A 3 -12.37 -7.46 -56.00
N ARG A 4 -11.56 -6.55 -55.41
CA ARG A 4 -10.36 -6.91 -54.67
C ARG A 4 -10.77 -7.86 -53.54
N ARG A 5 -10.26 -9.10 -53.55
CA ARG A 5 -10.35 -10.04 -52.45
C ARG A 5 -9.75 -9.34 -51.19
N ALA A 6 -10.55 -9.22 -50.12
CA ALA A 6 -10.06 -8.91 -48.81
C ALA A 6 -9.01 -9.98 -48.46
N GLY A 7 -7.76 -9.57 -48.26
CA GLY A 7 -6.66 -10.47 -47.88
C GLY A 7 -7.02 -11.14 -46.56
N ALA A 8 -6.94 -12.45 -46.51
CA ALA A 8 -7.06 -13.18 -45.24
C ALA A 8 -6.01 -12.64 -44.24
N MET A 9 -6.44 -12.27 -43.05
CA MET A 9 -5.54 -11.88 -41.97
C MET A 9 -4.52 -13.01 -41.74
N SER A 10 -3.24 -12.66 -41.58
CA SER A 10 -2.22 -13.65 -41.23
C SER A 10 -2.55 -14.29 -39.86
N SER A 11 -2.11 -15.52 -39.63
CA SER A 11 -2.30 -16.17 -38.31
C SER A 11 -1.69 -15.32 -37.16
N PHE A 12 -0.61 -14.61 -37.45
CA PHE A 12 0.02 -13.65 -36.52
C PHE A 12 -0.93 -12.49 -36.20
N ASP A 13 -1.53 -11.85 -37.22
CA ASP A 13 -2.42 -10.71 -37.00
C ASP A 13 -3.69 -11.13 -36.24
N ALA A 14 -4.22 -12.32 -36.54
CA ALA A 14 -5.36 -12.87 -35.82
C ALA A 14 -5.04 -13.10 -34.34
N THR A 15 -3.91 -13.75 -34.02
CA THR A 15 -3.49 -14.02 -32.64
C THR A 15 -3.24 -12.73 -31.88
N LYS A 16 -2.64 -11.73 -32.52
CA LYS A 16 -2.41 -10.39 -31.90
C LYS A 16 -3.73 -9.65 -31.64
N ALA A 17 -4.71 -9.76 -32.54
CA ALA A 17 -6.03 -9.16 -32.37
C ALA A 17 -6.80 -9.83 -31.21
N ASP A 18 -6.75 -11.16 -31.10
CA ASP A 18 -7.32 -11.92 -30.00
C ASP A 18 -6.72 -11.48 -28.65
N ALA A 19 -5.38 -11.33 -28.58
CA ALA A 19 -4.70 -10.86 -27.40
C ALA A 19 -5.17 -9.46 -26.98
N ALA A 20 -5.35 -8.55 -27.93
CA ALA A 20 -5.84 -7.20 -27.66
C ALA A 20 -7.29 -7.21 -27.15
N ALA A 21 -8.15 -8.07 -27.71
CA ALA A 21 -9.53 -8.22 -27.27
C ALA A 21 -9.62 -8.76 -25.82
N LEU A 22 -8.79 -9.77 -25.48
CA LEU A 22 -8.69 -10.28 -24.10
C LEU A 22 -8.22 -9.22 -23.13
N LEU A 23 -7.24 -8.39 -23.50
CA LEU A 23 -6.77 -7.30 -22.67
C LEU A 23 -7.86 -6.24 -22.44
N GLN A 24 -8.67 -5.94 -23.45
CA GLN A 24 -9.79 -5.00 -23.35
C GLN A 24 -10.93 -5.54 -22.46
N SER A 25 -11.18 -6.85 -22.52
CA SER A 25 -12.18 -7.51 -21.64
C SER A 25 -11.71 -7.73 -20.22
N GLY A 26 -10.43 -7.41 -19.90
CA GLY A 26 -9.85 -7.58 -18.56
C GLY A 26 -9.21 -8.94 -18.30
N ASP A 27 -9.24 -9.86 -19.26
CA ASP A 27 -8.50 -11.13 -19.15
C ASP A 27 -7.01 -10.91 -19.46
N VAL A 28 -6.30 -10.39 -18.45
CA VAL A 28 -4.87 -10.07 -18.55
C VAL A 28 -4.04 -11.34 -18.75
N ARG A 29 -4.40 -12.46 -18.11
CA ARG A 29 -3.65 -13.73 -18.22
C ARG A 29 -3.78 -14.33 -19.62
N GLY A 30 -5.00 -14.39 -20.15
CA GLY A 30 -5.26 -14.82 -21.52
C GLY A 30 -4.55 -13.94 -22.55
N ALA A 31 -4.53 -12.61 -22.33
CA ALA A 31 -3.83 -11.68 -23.18
C ALA A 31 -2.30 -11.93 -23.20
N ILE A 32 -1.67 -12.17 -22.05
CA ILE A 32 -0.24 -12.52 -21.96
C ILE A 32 0.05 -13.76 -22.79
N ALA A 33 -0.65 -14.87 -22.55
CA ALA A 33 -0.45 -16.13 -23.28
C ALA A 33 -0.56 -15.96 -24.80
N LYS A 34 -1.55 -15.17 -25.25
CA LYS A 34 -1.73 -14.89 -26.68
C LYS A 34 -0.63 -13.98 -27.26
N TYR A 35 -0.17 -12.98 -26.51
CA TYR A 35 0.96 -12.16 -26.96
C TYR A 35 2.28 -12.94 -27.00
N GLU A 36 2.54 -13.86 -26.06
CA GLU A 36 3.70 -14.75 -26.08
C GLU A 36 3.66 -15.68 -27.32
N ALA A 37 2.50 -16.25 -27.63
CA ALA A 37 2.30 -17.03 -28.85
C ALA A 37 2.54 -16.18 -30.11
N ALA A 38 2.03 -14.95 -30.15
CA ALA A 38 2.24 -14.03 -31.28
C ALA A 38 3.72 -13.61 -31.38
N LEU A 39 4.47 -13.49 -30.26
CA LEU A 39 5.89 -13.14 -30.28
C LEU A 39 6.72 -14.19 -31.03
N SER A 40 6.43 -15.49 -30.83
CA SER A 40 7.10 -16.58 -31.48
C SER A 40 6.85 -16.60 -33.00
N ALA A 41 5.72 -16.06 -33.45
CA ALA A 41 5.31 -15.99 -34.87
C ALA A 41 5.61 -14.62 -35.52
N ALA A 42 6.18 -13.67 -34.77
CA ALA A 42 6.38 -12.31 -35.26
C ALA A 42 7.40 -12.26 -36.42
N PRO A 43 7.02 -11.69 -37.58
CA PRO A 43 7.82 -11.79 -38.82
C PRO A 43 9.06 -10.91 -38.80
N ASP A 44 9.09 -9.81 -38.07
CA ASP A 44 10.17 -8.84 -38.08
C ASP A 44 10.39 -8.14 -36.72
N ALA A 45 11.47 -7.38 -36.63
CA ALA A 45 11.84 -6.64 -35.40
C ALA A 45 10.77 -5.59 -35.02
N THR A 46 10.11 -4.97 -35.96
CA THR A 46 9.06 -3.99 -35.73
C THR A 46 7.88 -4.61 -35.01
N GLN A 47 7.43 -5.78 -35.52
CA GLN A 47 6.31 -6.53 -34.93
C GLN A 47 6.69 -7.09 -33.55
N LYS A 48 7.92 -7.60 -33.37
CA LYS A 48 8.43 -8.04 -32.07
C LYS A 48 8.41 -6.90 -31.04
N GLY A 49 8.92 -5.72 -31.41
CA GLY A 49 8.88 -4.53 -30.55
C GLY A 49 7.45 -4.15 -30.13
N ALA A 50 6.49 -4.22 -31.04
CA ALA A 50 5.09 -3.95 -30.75
C ALA A 50 4.48 -4.98 -29.77
N ILE A 51 4.80 -6.26 -29.91
CA ILE A 51 4.35 -7.32 -28.98
C ILE A 51 4.97 -7.11 -27.60
N TYR A 52 6.28 -6.86 -27.50
CA TYR A 52 6.94 -6.56 -26.23
C TYR A 52 6.31 -5.36 -25.54
N SER A 53 5.91 -4.31 -26.27
CA SER A 53 5.22 -3.17 -25.69
C SER A 53 3.86 -3.55 -25.06
N ASN A 54 3.14 -4.48 -25.66
CA ASN A 54 1.86 -4.97 -25.15
C ASN A 54 2.09 -5.92 -23.96
N LEU A 55 3.09 -6.81 -24.01
CA LEU A 55 3.48 -7.66 -22.88
C LEU A 55 3.88 -6.84 -21.67
N SER A 56 4.70 -5.80 -21.85
CA SER A 56 5.04 -4.87 -20.79
C SER A 56 3.80 -4.24 -20.13
N LEU A 57 2.83 -3.81 -20.94
CA LEU A 57 1.56 -3.29 -20.44
C LEU A 57 0.74 -4.35 -19.67
N CYS A 58 0.65 -5.57 -20.22
CA CYS A 58 -0.07 -6.66 -19.58
C CYS A 58 0.53 -7.01 -18.21
N HIS A 59 1.87 -7.09 -18.10
CA HIS A 59 2.54 -7.37 -16.85
C HIS A 59 2.38 -6.25 -15.82
N LEU A 60 2.34 -4.96 -16.23
CA LEU A 60 1.95 -3.87 -15.34
C LEU A 60 0.52 -4.04 -14.80
N LYS A 61 -0.43 -4.43 -15.65
CA LYS A 61 -1.81 -4.71 -15.23
C LYS A 61 -1.92 -5.95 -14.34
N ALA A 62 -1.01 -6.91 -14.51
CA ALA A 62 -0.89 -8.10 -13.66
C ALA A 62 -0.11 -7.85 -12.35
N ASN A 63 0.27 -6.59 -12.06
CA ASN A 63 1.10 -6.20 -10.92
C ASN A 63 2.46 -6.93 -10.88
N ASP A 64 3.06 -7.17 -12.06
CA ASP A 64 4.39 -7.76 -12.23
C ASP A 64 5.33 -6.75 -12.92
N PRO A 65 5.85 -5.76 -12.19
CA PRO A 65 6.67 -4.71 -12.77
C PRO A 65 8.06 -5.20 -13.19
N ASP A 66 8.54 -6.34 -12.68
CA ASP A 66 9.83 -6.91 -13.08
C ASP A 66 9.77 -7.45 -14.50
N LYS A 67 8.77 -8.26 -14.82
CA LYS A 67 8.54 -8.71 -16.20
C LYS A 67 8.17 -7.57 -17.13
N ALA A 68 7.42 -6.57 -16.63
CA ALA A 68 7.12 -5.38 -17.41
C ALA A 68 8.41 -4.64 -17.80
N LEU A 69 9.39 -4.54 -16.89
CA LEU A 69 10.69 -3.92 -17.16
C LEU A 69 11.51 -4.75 -18.17
N GLU A 70 11.55 -6.07 -17.99
CA GLU A 70 12.21 -7.00 -18.92
C GLU A 70 11.70 -6.80 -20.35
N HIS A 71 10.40 -6.84 -20.54
CA HIS A 71 9.78 -6.62 -21.86
C HIS A 71 9.96 -5.18 -22.36
N GLY A 72 9.94 -4.18 -21.46
CA GLY A 72 10.25 -2.80 -21.81
C GLY A 72 11.66 -2.63 -22.38
N LEU A 73 12.65 -3.27 -21.78
CA LEU A 73 14.04 -3.28 -22.26
C LEU A 73 14.17 -4.05 -23.60
N ALA A 74 13.43 -5.14 -23.76
CA ALA A 74 13.42 -5.89 -25.02
C ALA A 74 12.89 -5.08 -26.19
N ILE A 75 12.00 -4.09 -26.00
CA ILE A 75 11.57 -3.17 -27.06
C ILE A 75 12.77 -2.44 -27.66
N ALA A 76 13.67 -1.92 -26.78
CA ALA A 76 14.80 -1.12 -27.24
C ALA A 76 15.80 -1.91 -28.10
N SER A 77 15.90 -3.24 -27.93
CA SER A 77 16.74 -4.08 -28.80
C SER A 77 16.17 -4.26 -30.21
N HIS A 78 14.86 -4.09 -30.38
CA HIS A 78 14.18 -4.22 -31.66
C HIS A 78 13.79 -2.89 -32.30
N ARG A 79 13.56 -1.87 -31.47
CA ARG A 79 13.10 -0.53 -31.87
C ARG A 79 13.75 0.56 -31.00
N PRO A 80 15.06 0.79 -31.13
CA PRO A 80 15.79 1.73 -30.25
C PRO A 80 15.36 3.19 -30.42
N ASP A 81 14.82 3.54 -31.60
CA ASP A 81 14.32 4.86 -31.98
C ASP A 81 12.83 5.08 -31.69
N TRP A 82 12.19 4.13 -31.04
CA TRP A 82 10.76 4.24 -30.76
C TRP A 82 10.51 4.80 -29.35
N GLU A 83 9.79 5.92 -29.27
CA GLU A 83 9.47 6.57 -28.00
C GLU A 83 8.81 5.64 -26.97
N LYS A 84 8.00 4.65 -27.45
CA LYS A 84 7.37 3.68 -26.57
C LYS A 84 8.36 2.74 -25.88
N ALA A 85 9.56 2.53 -26.40
CA ALA A 85 10.58 1.75 -25.70
C ALA A 85 10.94 2.42 -24.39
N HIS A 86 11.31 3.70 -24.44
CA HIS A 86 11.62 4.48 -23.24
C HIS A 86 10.41 4.65 -22.33
N PHE A 87 9.23 4.90 -22.91
CA PHE A 87 8.01 5.07 -22.13
C PHE A 87 7.65 3.81 -21.33
N ARG A 88 7.70 2.61 -21.92
CA ARG A 88 7.39 1.35 -21.21
C ARG A 88 8.40 1.04 -20.12
N VAL A 89 9.69 1.30 -20.36
CA VAL A 89 10.71 1.19 -19.31
C VAL A 89 10.42 2.18 -18.18
N GLY A 90 10.05 3.42 -18.52
CA GLY A 90 9.66 4.44 -17.53
C GLY A 90 8.46 3.99 -16.68
N GLU A 91 7.41 3.44 -17.31
CA GLU A 91 6.23 2.93 -16.60
C GLU A 91 6.58 1.77 -15.65
N ALA A 92 7.41 0.84 -16.08
CA ALA A 92 7.86 -0.27 -15.25
C ALA A 92 8.72 0.21 -14.07
N LEU A 93 9.66 1.13 -14.31
CA LEU A 93 10.47 1.75 -13.25
C LEU A 93 9.60 2.56 -12.28
N PHE A 94 8.60 3.27 -12.79
CA PHE A 94 7.66 4.01 -11.96
C PHE A 94 6.85 3.06 -11.05
N ALA A 95 6.37 1.94 -11.59
CA ALA A 95 5.70 0.91 -10.80
C ALA A 95 6.64 0.29 -9.75
N LYS A 96 7.93 0.16 -10.05
CA LYS A 96 8.99 -0.24 -9.09
C LYS A 96 9.42 0.88 -8.13
N ARG A 97 8.81 2.06 -8.20
CA ARG A 97 9.13 3.26 -7.41
C ARG A 97 10.53 3.82 -7.62
N ASP A 98 11.21 3.41 -8.67
CA ASP A 98 12.47 4.02 -9.11
C ASP A 98 12.18 5.29 -9.93
N TYR A 99 11.69 6.31 -9.23
CA TYR A 99 11.17 7.53 -9.85
C TYR A 99 12.26 8.35 -10.54
N ALA A 100 13.47 8.32 -10.01
CA ALA A 100 14.61 9.01 -10.62
C ALA A 100 14.90 8.42 -12.01
N ARG A 101 15.09 7.09 -12.10
CA ARG A 101 15.32 6.43 -13.39
C ARG A 101 14.08 6.46 -14.29
N ALA A 102 12.87 6.42 -13.72
CA ALA A 102 11.64 6.59 -14.50
C ALA A 102 11.60 7.97 -15.17
N SER A 103 11.96 9.05 -14.45
CA SER A 103 12.00 10.41 -15.01
C SER A 103 13.00 10.54 -16.16
N GLU A 104 14.17 9.91 -16.05
CA GLU A 104 15.17 9.87 -17.14
C GLU A 104 14.59 9.19 -18.39
N ARG A 105 13.88 8.08 -18.22
CA ARG A 105 13.25 7.34 -19.32
C ARG A 105 12.11 8.13 -19.98
N TYR A 106 11.30 8.83 -19.20
CA TYR A 106 10.26 9.70 -19.78
C TYR A 106 10.86 10.90 -20.52
N ARG A 107 11.97 11.49 -20.04
CA ARG A 107 12.70 12.52 -20.79
C ARG A 107 13.21 11.98 -22.12
N SER A 108 13.80 10.76 -22.13
CA SER A 108 14.25 10.11 -23.36
C SER A 108 13.11 9.87 -24.35
N ALA A 109 11.94 9.46 -23.85
CA ALA A 109 10.74 9.29 -24.71
C ALA A 109 10.27 10.62 -25.30
N LEU A 110 10.31 11.72 -24.52
CA LEU A 110 9.93 13.05 -24.96
C LEU A 110 10.91 13.69 -25.95
N LEU A 111 12.20 13.30 -25.93
CA LEU A 111 13.14 13.71 -26.99
C LEU A 111 12.72 13.19 -28.36
N LEU A 112 12.09 12.00 -28.41
CA LEU A 112 11.59 11.38 -29.66
C LEU A 112 10.17 11.86 -30.01
N LYS A 113 9.37 12.26 -29.01
CA LYS A 113 8.00 12.73 -29.20
C LYS A 113 7.65 13.88 -28.24
N PRO A 114 8.12 15.10 -28.50
CA PRO A 114 8.02 16.23 -27.55
C PRO A 114 6.59 16.64 -27.20
N GLU A 115 5.63 16.46 -28.12
CA GLU A 115 4.25 16.92 -27.95
C GLU A 115 3.34 15.94 -27.18
N ASP A 116 3.85 14.78 -26.74
CA ASP A 116 3.04 13.79 -26.06
C ASP A 116 2.65 14.23 -24.65
N ALA A 117 1.37 14.60 -24.48
CA ALA A 117 0.85 15.10 -23.21
C ALA A 117 0.88 14.05 -22.09
N VAL A 118 0.69 12.76 -22.43
CA VAL A 118 0.74 11.67 -21.45
C VAL A 118 2.16 11.49 -20.92
N MET A 119 3.14 11.49 -21.82
CA MET A 119 4.55 11.37 -21.42
C MET A 119 5.01 12.56 -20.58
N ARG A 120 4.60 13.80 -20.93
CA ARG A 120 4.87 15.01 -20.11
C ARG A 120 4.26 14.90 -18.71
N HIS A 121 3.02 14.44 -18.61
CA HIS A 121 2.36 14.24 -17.32
C HIS A 121 3.08 13.18 -16.49
N ARG A 122 3.49 12.06 -17.11
CA ARG A 122 4.23 10.99 -16.41
C ARG A 122 5.61 11.45 -15.98
N LEU A 123 6.32 12.26 -16.78
CA LEU A 123 7.58 12.89 -16.39
C LEU A 123 7.40 13.76 -15.15
N LYS A 124 6.41 14.66 -15.18
CA LYS A 124 6.12 15.53 -14.04
C LYS A 124 5.87 14.73 -12.76
N LEU A 125 5.03 13.71 -12.83
CA LEU A 125 4.75 12.82 -11.69
C LEU A 125 6.02 12.11 -11.19
N ALA A 126 6.88 11.63 -12.08
CA ALA A 126 8.11 10.96 -11.69
C ALA A 126 9.09 11.93 -11.02
N GLU A 127 9.23 13.16 -11.53
CA GLU A 127 10.08 14.20 -10.93
C GLU A 127 9.58 14.64 -9.55
N GLU A 128 8.27 14.82 -9.42
CA GLU A 128 7.63 15.15 -8.14
C GLU A 128 7.83 14.02 -7.13
N SER A 129 7.60 12.77 -7.55
CA SER A 129 7.79 11.60 -6.71
C SER A 129 9.25 11.36 -6.32
N ALA A 130 10.20 11.70 -7.20
CA ALA A 130 11.63 11.62 -6.90
C ALA A 130 12.09 12.66 -5.87
N ARG A 131 11.39 13.79 -5.75
CA ARG A 131 11.65 14.83 -4.76
C ARG A 131 11.03 14.53 -3.40
N SER A 132 9.94 13.76 -3.38
CA SER A 132 9.28 13.38 -2.14
C SER A 132 10.20 12.48 -1.32
N ARG A 133 10.41 12.83 -0.05
CA ARG A 133 11.12 11.96 0.91
C ARG A 133 10.23 10.86 1.45
N LEU A 134 8.91 11.04 1.40
CA LEU A 134 7.99 10.06 1.93
C LEU A 134 7.95 8.79 1.06
N TYR A 135 8.36 7.67 1.65
CA TYR A 135 8.03 6.34 1.18
C TYR A 135 6.71 5.91 1.85
N PHE A 136 5.73 5.50 1.05
CA PHE A 136 4.44 5.06 1.55
C PHE A 136 3.89 3.89 0.73
N ARG A 137 3.51 2.81 1.43
CA ARG A 137 2.81 1.65 0.84
C ARG A 137 1.53 1.38 1.60
N GLN A 138 0.47 1.08 0.86
CA GLN A 138 -0.75 0.45 1.33
C GLN A 138 -0.77 -0.98 0.80
N LEU A 139 -0.67 -1.96 1.67
CA LEU A 139 -0.60 -3.38 1.34
C LEU A 139 -1.94 -4.04 1.66
N LEU A 140 -2.41 -4.93 0.78
CA LEU A 140 -3.65 -5.67 0.93
C LEU A 140 -3.39 -7.18 0.87
N PRO A 141 -3.94 -7.98 1.80
CA PRO A 141 -3.83 -9.44 1.77
C PRO A 141 -4.38 -10.03 0.45
N GLY A 142 -3.69 -11.03 -0.08
CA GLY A 142 -4.04 -11.65 -1.36
C GLY A 142 -3.60 -10.86 -2.60
N ARG A 143 -3.22 -9.57 -2.44
CA ARG A 143 -2.66 -8.73 -3.50
C ARG A 143 -1.15 -8.55 -3.36
N ASP A 144 -0.68 -8.13 -2.19
CA ASP A 144 0.70 -7.76 -1.93
C ASP A 144 1.42 -8.76 -1.02
N PHE A 145 0.72 -9.40 -0.11
CA PHE A 145 1.16 -10.41 0.84
C PHE A 145 0.02 -11.40 1.14
N CYS A 146 0.20 -12.40 1.98
CA CYS A 146 -0.75 -13.52 2.16
C CYS A 146 -1.10 -14.19 0.82
N LEU A 147 -0.10 -14.39 -0.03
CA LEU A 147 -0.32 -14.97 -1.35
C LEU A 147 -0.53 -16.48 -1.23
N ALA A 148 -1.53 -17.04 -1.93
CA ALA A 148 -1.86 -18.46 -1.86
C ALA A 148 -0.67 -19.38 -2.15
N ARG A 149 0.25 -18.96 -3.04
CA ARG A 149 1.49 -19.69 -3.36
C ARG A 149 2.43 -19.82 -2.16
N ASP A 150 2.43 -18.85 -1.24
CA ASP A 150 3.33 -18.79 -0.09
C ASP A 150 2.81 -19.65 1.08
N ALA A 151 1.56 -20.12 1.00
CA ALA A 151 0.93 -21.03 1.94
C ALA A 151 0.77 -22.46 1.38
N ALA A 152 1.31 -22.76 0.20
CA ALA A 152 1.18 -24.07 -0.43
C ALA A 152 1.78 -25.17 0.45
N GLY A 153 0.97 -26.19 0.79
CA GLY A 153 1.38 -27.31 1.64
C GLY A 153 1.26 -27.07 3.16
N ASP A 154 0.92 -25.86 3.59
CA ASP A 154 0.72 -25.50 5.01
C ASP A 154 -0.75 -25.12 5.28
N VAL A 155 -1.49 -26.06 5.89
CA VAL A 155 -2.93 -25.91 6.15
C VAL A 155 -3.21 -24.75 7.12
N VAL A 156 -2.39 -24.58 8.16
CA VAL A 156 -2.56 -23.50 9.14
C VAL A 156 -2.33 -22.15 8.47
N LYS A 157 -1.27 -22.04 7.69
CA LYS A 157 -0.95 -20.82 6.96
C LYS A 157 -2.04 -20.49 5.93
N GLN A 158 -2.61 -21.49 5.26
CA GLN A 158 -3.73 -21.30 4.33
C GLN A 158 -4.98 -20.74 5.05
N GLN A 159 -5.29 -21.24 6.25
CA GLN A 159 -6.39 -20.73 7.06
C GLN A 159 -6.16 -19.28 7.50
N VAL A 160 -4.96 -18.97 8.00
CA VAL A 160 -4.57 -17.59 8.38
C VAL A 160 -4.66 -16.65 7.19
N PHE A 161 -4.13 -17.04 6.03
CA PHE A 161 -4.17 -16.21 4.82
C PHE A 161 -5.60 -16.06 4.27
N GLY A 162 -6.43 -17.11 4.37
CA GLY A 162 -7.84 -17.04 4.00
C GLY A 162 -8.62 -16.05 4.89
N ALA A 163 -8.35 -16.08 6.20
CA ALA A 163 -8.93 -15.11 7.13
C ALA A 163 -8.48 -13.68 6.80
N ALA A 164 -7.18 -13.45 6.57
CA ALA A 164 -6.64 -12.14 6.19
C ALA A 164 -7.31 -11.56 4.94
N VAL A 165 -7.47 -12.38 3.89
CA VAL A 165 -8.13 -11.98 2.65
C VAL A 165 -9.61 -11.65 2.88
N SER A 166 -10.29 -12.35 3.80
CA SER A 166 -11.69 -12.08 4.15
C SER A 166 -11.85 -10.82 5.00
N MET A 167 -10.94 -10.59 5.93
CA MET A 167 -10.94 -9.40 6.81
C MET A 167 -10.55 -8.11 6.05
N ARG A 168 -9.75 -8.22 4.98
CA ARG A 168 -9.36 -7.11 4.13
C ARG A 168 -8.65 -5.96 4.86
N ASN A 169 -7.85 -6.29 5.89
CA ASN A 169 -7.05 -5.29 6.58
C ASN A 169 -5.99 -4.69 5.65
N PHE A 170 -5.81 -3.39 5.74
CA PHE A 170 -4.64 -2.74 5.16
C PHE A 170 -3.46 -2.73 6.14
N ILE A 171 -2.30 -3.08 5.64
CA ILE A 171 -1.02 -2.85 6.30
C ILE A 171 -0.36 -1.65 5.62
N TYR A 172 0.21 -0.75 6.41
CA TYR A 172 0.89 0.41 5.84
C TYR A 172 2.38 0.36 6.11
N VAL A 173 3.17 0.89 5.18
CA VAL A 173 4.59 1.11 5.40
C VAL A 173 4.89 2.59 5.15
N ILE A 174 5.42 3.25 6.15
CA ILE A 174 5.77 4.67 6.14
C ILE A 174 7.29 4.77 6.29
N GLY A 175 7.98 5.46 5.39
CA GLY A 175 9.43 5.52 5.41
C GLY A 175 9.99 6.78 4.77
N ASP A 176 11.31 6.90 4.83
CA ASP A 176 12.07 7.96 4.21
C ASP A 176 12.94 7.41 3.09
N HIS A 177 12.70 7.86 1.87
CA HIS A 177 13.48 7.46 0.70
C HIS A 177 14.98 7.81 0.80
N ALA A 178 15.35 8.83 1.56
CA ALA A 178 16.75 9.23 1.70
C ALA A 178 17.52 8.30 2.65
N THR A 179 16.95 7.96 3.79
CA THR A 179 17.58 7.05 4.77
C THR A 179 17.35 5.57 4.44
N ARG A 180 16.35 5.26 3.60
CA ARG A 180 15.88 3.89 3.32
C ARG A 180 15.31 3.17 4.55
N GLU A 181 14.98 3.87 5.59
CA GLU A 181 14.36 3.33 6.79
C GLU A 181 12.84 3.48 6.72
N CYS A 182 12.12 2.49 7.23
CA CYS A 182 10.65 2.53 7.25
C CYS A 182 10.09 1.88 8.52
N TYR A 183 8.85 2.26 8.84
CA TYR A 183 8.04 1.68 9.89
C TYR A 183 6.83 1.00 9.28
N VAL A 184 6.48 -0.17 9.80
CA VAL A 184 5.25 -0.87 9.43
C VAL A 184 4.13 -0.48 10.41
N VAL A 185 2.93 -0.24 9.88
CA VAL A 185 1.73 0.05 10.67
C VAL A 185 0.79 -1.14 10.59
N ASP A 186 0.33 -1.59 11.75
CA ASP A 186 -0.62 -2.71 11.91
C ASP A 186 -0.14 -4.02 11.28
N ALA A 187 1.14 -4.36 11.55
CA ALA A 187 1.75 -5.57 11.01
C ALA A 187 1.12 -6.84 11.56
N CYS A 188 0.38 -7.56 10.72
CA CYS A 188 -0.25 -8.83 11.07
C CYS A 188 -0.36 -9.78 9.87
N TRP A 189 -0.82 -11.00 10.11
CA TRP A 189 -1.11 -12.08 9.17
C TRP A 189 0.11 -12.78 8.57
N ASP A 190 0.91 -12.11 7.77
CA ASP A 190 2.08 -12.66 7.05
C ASP A 190 3.26 -11.68 7.15
N VAL A 191 3.90 -11.69 8.33
CA VAL A 191 5.05 -10.81 8.59
C VAL A 191 6.18 -11.04 7.58
N ASP A 192 6.45 -12.30 7.21
CA ASP A 192 7.47 -12.63 6.21
C ASP A 192 7.12 -12.03 4.83
N GLY A 193 5.84 -12.07 4.45
CA GLY A 193 5.36 -11.45 3.22
C GLY A 193 5.54 -9.94 3.22
N ILE A 194 5.22 -9.29 4.33
CA ILE A 194 5.43 -7.84 4.52
C ILE A 194 6.91 -7.50 4.43
N LEU A 195 7.79 -8.27 5.10
CA LEU A 195 9.23 -8.07 5.05
C LEU A 195 9.79 -8.24 3.63
N ARG A 196 9.32 -9.23 2.86
CA ARG A 196 9.69 -9.38 1.44
C ARG A 196 9.32 -8.16 0.60
N VAL A 197 8.16 -7.54 0.85
CA VAL A 197 7.77 -6.29 0.16
C VAL A 197 8.71 -5.15 0.52
N ILE A 198 9.01 -4.96 1.80
CA ILE A 198 9.95 -3.93 2.29
C ILE A 198 11.33 -4.12 1.65
N GLU A 199 11.85 -5.34 1.64
CA GLU A 199 13.14 -5.68 1.04
C GLU A 199 13.15 -5.46 -0.48
N SER A 200 12.09 -5.86 -1.19
CA SER A 200 11.99 -5.66 -2.64
C SER A 200 12.00 -4.18 -3.03
N ASP A 201 11.48 -3.32 -2.17
CA ASP A 201 11.51 -1.86 -2.31
C ASP A 201 12.85 -1.25 -1.84
N LYS A 202 13.80 -2.10 -1.41
CA LYS A 202 15.12 -1.70 -0.88
C LYS A 202 15.00 -0.77 0.34
N MET A 203 14.00 -1.01 1.16
CA MET A 203 13.81 -0.35 2.44
C MET A 203 14.30 -1.26 3.57
N THR A 204 14.62 -0.65 4.71
CA THR A 204 15.02 -1.33 5.95
C THR A 204 13.97 -1.06 7.02
N LEU A 205 13.43 -2.12 7.61
CA LEU A 205 12.49 -1.99 8.71
C LEU A 205 13.21 -1.49 9.97
N ALA A 206 12.77 -0.35 10.51
CA ALA A 206 13.36 0.31 11.67
C ALA A 206 12.37 0.44 12.85
N GLY A 207 11.08 0.18 12.64
CA GLY A 207 10.06 0.27 13.68
C GLY A 207 8.70 -0.26 13.24
N ALA A 208 7.79 -0.36 14.21
CA ALA A 208 6.38 -0.64 13.96
C ALA A 208 5.50 0.31 14.78
N ILE A 209 4.28 0.56 14.29
CA ILE A 209 3.26 1.35 14.98
C ILE A 209 1.96 0.53 14.96
N ALA A 210 1.30 0.40 16.11
CA ALA A 210 -0.04 -0.15 16.21
C ALA A 210 -1.05 0.99 16.28
N THR A 211 -2.05 0.99 15.40
CA THR A 211 -3.17 1.94 15.51
C THR A 211 -4.06 1.59 16.70
N HIS A 212 -4.23 0.30 16.99
CA HIS A 212 -4.96 -0.22 18.14
C HIS A 212 -4.63 -1.70 18.40
N TYR A 213 -5.21 -2.33 19.44
CA TYR A 213 -4.78 -3.65 19.92
C TYR A 213 -5.45 -4.87 19.28
N HIS A 214 -6.43 -4.72 18.37
CA HIS A 214 -7.16 -5.86 17.84
C HIS A 214 -6.26 -6.82 17.05
N PHE A 215 -6.55 -8.13 17.17
CA PHE A 215 -5.68 -9.20 16.68
C PHE A 215 -5.42 -9.14 15.17
N ASP A 216 -6.36 -8.62 14.40
CA ASP A 216 -6.27 -8.46 12.95
C ASP A 216 -5.43 -7.25 12.53
N HIS A 217 -4.95 -6.44 13.50
CA HIS A 217 -3.97 -5.35 13.32
C HIS A 217 -2.62 -5.66 13.95
N VAL A 218 -2.60 -6.36 15.08
CA VAL A 218 -1.36 -6.58 15.85
C VAL A 218 -0.92 -8.04 15.89
N GLY A 219 -1.75 -8.97 15.39
CA GLY A 219 -1.54 -10.41 15.52
C GLY A 219 -1.87 -10.91 16.92
N GLY A 220 -1.42 -12.11 17.25
CA GLY A 220 -1.66 -12.74 18.54
C GLY A 220 -2.75 -13.78 18.52
N THR A 221 -3.39 -14.00 19.67
CA THR A 221 -4.47 -14.98 19.81
C THR A 221 -5.80 -14.31 19.43
N PRO A 222 -6.53 -14.83 18.43
CA PRO A 222 -7.85 -14.29 18.10
C PRO A 222 -8.83 -14.45 19.29
N PRO A 223 -9.77 -13.52 19.46
CA PRO A 223 -10.81 -13.65 20.49
C PRO A 223 -11.86 -14.75 20.12
N PRO A 224 -12.70 -15.19 21.06
CA PRO A 224 -13.84 -16.02 20.76
C PRO A 224 -14.75 -15.44 19.65
N PRO A 225 -15.28 -16.26 18.76
CA PRO A 225 -15.17 -17.74 18.69
C PRO A 225 -13.94 -18.26 17.93
N PHE A 226 -13.06 -17.38 17.44
CA PHE A 226 -11.91 -17.74 16.60
C PHE A 226 -10.77 -18.39 17.39
N ASP A 227 -10.68 -18.15 18.71
CA ASP A 227 -9.73 -18.79 19.62
C ASP A 227 -9.83 -20.32 19.63
N ALA A 228 -11.03 -20.87 19.41
CA ALA A 228 -11.28 -22.30 19.31
C ALA A 228 -10.50 -23.00 18.19
N LEU A 229 -10.00 -22.25 17.21
CA LEU A 229 -9.15 -22.78 16.13
C LEU A 229 -7.72 -23.10 16.61
N GLY A 230 -7.31 -22.65 17.79
CA GLY A 230 -5.95 -22.83 18.32
C GLY A 230 -4.86 -22.17 17.47
N ILE A 231 -5.26 -21.24 16.59
CA ILE A 231 -4.37 -20.55 15.65
C ILE A 231 -3.86 -19.27 16.29
N ARG A 232 -2.56 -19.02 16.16
CA ARG A 232 -1.95 -17.75 16.48
C ARG A 232 -1.66 -16.98 15.20
N VAL A 233 -2.13 -15.75 15.11
CA VAL A 233 -1.87 -14.87 13.97
C VAL A 233 -0.49 -14.21 14.15
N PRO A 234 0.44 -14.35 13.17
CA PRO A 234 1.70 -13.61 13.18
C PRO A 234 1.47 -12.10 13.17
N GLY A 235 2.32 -11.34 13.88
CA GLY A 235 2.14 -9.88 13.97
C GLY A 235 3.29 -9.16 14.67
N LEU A 236 2.98 -8.22 15.54
CA LEU A 236 3.97 -7.36 16.19
C LEU A 236 5.06 -8.12 16.96
N ARG A 237 4.74 -9.30 17.51
CA ARG A 237 5.73 -10.14 18.19
C ARG A 237 6.83 -10.60 17.23
N GLU A 238 6.46 -11.03 16.04
CA GLU A 238 7.40 -11.49 15.02
C GLU A 238 8.20 -10.30 14.47
N VAL A 239 7.53 -9.16 14.23
CA VAL A 239 8.17 -7.90 13.84
C VAL A 239 9.21 -7.47 14.88
N ALA A 240 8.86 -7.43 16.17
CA ALA A 240 9.78 -7.02 17.24
C ALA A 240 11.00 -7.95 17.39
N ARG A 241 10.90 -9.21 16.93
CA ARG A 241 12.01 -10.19 16.93
C ARG A 241 12.91 -10.08 15.71
N THR A 242 12.47 -9.39 14.65
CA THR A 242 13.31 -9.15 13.47
C THR A 242 14.50 -8.30 13.88
N ARG A 243 15.70 -8.71 13.47
CA ARG A 243 16.92 -7.94 13.77
C ARG A 243 17.05 -6.80 12.79
N MET A 244 17.38 -5.62 13.28
CA MET A 244 17.77 -4.50 12.43
C MET A 244 19.05 -4.86 11.66
N SER A 245 19.04 -4.74 10.34
CA SER A 245 20.18 -5.05 9.48
C SER A 245 21.27 -3.97 9.45
N SER A 246 21.07 -2.84 10.13
CA SER A 246 22.04 -1.74 10.17
C SER A 246 22.74 -1.66 11.53
N SER A 247 24.07 -1.83 11.49
CA SER A 247 25.01 -1.60 12.58
C SER A 247 25.29 -0.09 12.80
N ARG A 248 24.25 0.74 12.96
CA ARG A 248 24.45 2.09 13.44
C ARG A 248 23.96 2.16 14.87
N ASP A 249 24.93 2.29 15.78
CA ASP A 249 24.74 2.59 17.20
C ASP A 249 23.87 3.85 17.37
N THR A 250 22.57 3.65 17.44
CA THR A 250 21.70 4.64 18.07
C THR A 250 21.43 4.13 19.49
N ASN A 251 21.88 4.87 20.48
CA ASN A 251 21.82 4.59 21.93
C ASN A 251 20.41 4.28 22.51
N GLU A 252 19.41 4.06 21.66
CA GLU A 252 18.03 3.79 22.09
C GLU A 252 17.63 2.31 22.03
N ASN A 253 18.45 1.42 21.43
CA ASN A 253 18.14 0.01 21.28
C ASN A 253 19.29 -0.88 21.78
N GLU A 254 19.44 -1.01 23.09
CA GLU A 254 20.47 -1.87 23.73
C GLU A 254 20.42 -3.35 23.33
N ASN A 255 19.33 -3.81 22.67
CA ASN A 255 19.12 -5.21 22.30
C ASN A 255 18.97 -5.48 20.79
N GLY A 256 19.09 -4.47 19.90
CA GLY A 256 18.95 -4.64 18.44
C GLY A 256 17.56 -5.09 18.00
N ARG A 257 16.54 -4.90 18.83
CA ARG A 257 15.14 -5.23 18.54
C ARG A 257 14.42 -4.05 17.89
N ILE A 258 13.43 -4.34 17.04
CA ILE A 258 12.59 -3.33 16.40
C ILE A 258 11.61 -2.76 17.43
N PRO A 259 11.58 -1.42 17.64
CA PRO A 259 10.62 -0.78 18.55
C PRO A 259 9.20 -0.84 17.99
N VAL A 260 8.23 -1.01 18.89
CA VAL A 260 6.80 -1.05 18.57
C VAL A 260 6.12 0.09 19.31
N TYR A 261 5.60 1.07 18.60
CA TYR A 261 4.88 2.20 19.15
C TYR A 261 3.38 1.89 19.26
N CYS A 262 2.78 2.22 20.39
CA CYS A 262 1.35 2.08 20.66
C CYS A 262 0.90 3.11 21.69
N HIS A 263 -0.41 3.33 21.81
CA HIS A 263 -0.95 4.16 22.89
C HIS A 263 -0.97 3.42 24.24
N ALA A 264 -0.83 4.16 25.32
CA ALA A 264 -0.80 3.62 26.67
C ALA A 264 -2.03 2.78 27.02
N GLU A 265 -3.21 3.21 26.59
CA GLU A 265 -4.47 2.53 26.91
C GLU A 265 -4.63 1.16 26.22
N ASP A 266 -3.84 0.86 25.18
CA ASP A 266 -3.82 -0.45 24.50
C ASP A 266 -2.56 -1.27 24.79
N ALA A 267 -1.54 -0.70 25.45
CA ALA A 267 -0.22 -1.33 25.60
C ALA A 267 -0.28 -2.67 26.35
N GLU A 268 -1.07 -2.76 27.42
CA GLU A 268 -1.24 -3.99 28.21
C GLU A 268 -1.94 -5.09 27.37
N ALA A 269 -3.00 -4.74 26.63
CA ALA A 269 -3.71 -5.67 25.76
C ALA A 269 -2.77 -6.17 24.65
N ILE A 270 -2.00 -5.29 24.01
CA ILE A 270 -1.00 -5.68 23.00
C ILE A 270 0.01 -6.64 23.59
N ALA A 271 0.60 -6.36 24.75
CA ALA A 271 1.59 -7.24 25.36
C ALA A 271 1.00 -8.62 25.71
N ARG A 272 -0.18 -8.65 26.29
CA ARG A 272 -0.89 -9.86 26.72
C ARG A 272 -1.26 -10.74 25.50
N ASP A 273 -1.91 -10.16 24.49
CA ASP A 273 -2.54 -10.94 23.40
C ASP A 273 -1.52 -11.31 22.33
N THR A 274 -0.54 -10.44 22.05
CA THR A 274 0.51 -10.74 21.07
C THR A 274 1.72 -11.45 21.68
N GLY A 275 1.97 -11.30 22.98
CA GLY A 275 3.21 -11.75 23.63
C GLY A 275 4.44 -11.03 23.10
N VAL A 276 4.30 -9.80 22.61
CA VAL A 276 5.43 -8.92 22.33
C VAL A 276 6.15 -8.59 23.66
N ASP A 277 7.47 -8.54 23.61
CA ASP A 277 8.25 -8.19 24.78
C ASP A 277 7.98 -6.72 25.17
N ALA A 278 7.61 -6.48 26.43
CA ALA A 278 7.33 -5.14 26.93
C ALA A 278 8.50 -4.16 26.72
N THR A 279 9.73 -4.65 26.70
CA THR A 279 10.93 -3.84 26.43
C THR A 279 10.99 -3.31 24.99
N ALA A 280 10.28 -3.94 24.06
CA ALA A 280 10.16 -3.47 22.69
C ALA A 280 9.08 -2.37 22.55
N LEU A 281 8.14 -2.27 23.48
CA LEU A 281 7.07 -1.28 23.43
C LEU A 281 7.61 0.14 23.70
N ARG A 282 7.14 1.07 22.90
CA ARG A 282 7.33 2.51 23.05
C ARG A 282 5.97 3.16 23.19
N VAL A 283 5.64 3.46 24.43
CA VAL A 283 4.28 3.87 24.80
C VAL A 283 4.09 5.37 24.59
N ILE A 284 3.09 5.72 23.79
CA ILE A 284 2.62 7.10 23.61
C ILE A 284 1.58 7.37 24.67
N THR A 285 1.77 8.47 25.43
CA THR A 285 0.85 8.88 26.49
C THR A 285 0.18 10.21 26.16
N GLY A 286 -1.04 10.39 26.66
CA GLY A 286 -1.79 11.63 26.46
C GLY A 286 -2.45 11.75 25.08
N PRO A 287 -2.93 12.95 24.71
CA PRO A 287 -3.79 13.12 23.56
C PRO A 287 -3.07 13.01 22.22
N GLU A 288 -1.75 13.18 22.17
CA GLU A 288 -0.96 13.08 20.94
C GLU A 288 0.52 12.77 21.24
N GLY A 289 1.20 12.24 20.21
CA GLY A 289 2.63 12.00 20.22
C GLY A 289 3.21 12.13 18.82
N VAL A 290 4.53 12.10 18.69
CA VAL A 290 5.21 12.14 17.39
C VAL A 290 6.22 11.02 17.34
N VAL A 291 6.13 10.21 16.27
CA VAL A 291 7.10 9.18 15.91
C VAL A 291 7.89 9.67 14.71
N PHE A 292 9.20 9.67 14.80
CA PHE A 292 10.07 10.05 13.69
C PHE A 292 10.55 8.78 12.96
N VAL A 293 10.38 8.77 11.66
CA VAL A 293 10.81 7.67 10.79
C VAL A 293 12.15 8.02 10.15
N GLY A 294 13.10 7.11 10.28
CA GLY A 294 14.44 7.27 9.74
C GLY A 294 15.38 8.11 10.62
N SER A 295 16.67 7.85 10.47
CA SER A 295 17.74 8.44 11.27
C SER A 295 17.86 9.96 11.12
N GLU A 296 17.44 10.51 9.99
CA GLU A 296 17.43 11.97 9.78
C GLU A 296 16.19 12.68 10.36
N ARG A 297 15.19 11.91 10.86
CA ARG A 297 13.97 12.43 11.50
C ARG A 297 13.18 13.43 10.62
N PHE A 298 13.28 13.32 9.31
CA PHE A 298 12.58 14.20 8.37
C PHE A 298 11.10 13.81 8.24
N VAL A 299 10.82 12.50 8.13
CA VAL A 299 9.44 12.00 8.09
C VAL A 299 8.94 11.88 9.52
N SER A 300 7.95 12.67 9.88
CA SER A 300 7.29 12.62 11.17
C SER A 300 5.86 12.08 11.03
N VAL A 301 5.48 11.25 11.98
CA VAL A 301 4.13 10.68 12.11
C VAL A 301 3.52 11.22 13.40
N LYS A 302 2.57 12.13 13.29
CA LYS A 302 1.78 12.62 14.42
C LYS A 302 0.74 11.55 14.76
N CYS A 303 0.81 11.01 15.96
CA CYS A 303 -0.12 10.01 16.48
C CYS A 303 -1.18 10.73 17.33
N LEU A 304 -2.41 10.82 16.84
CA LEU A 304 -3.52 11.42 17.57
C LEU A 304 -4.30 10.32 18.27
N HIS A 305 -4.43 10.41 19.58
CA HIS A 305 -5.28 9.51 20.36
C HIS A 305 -6.75 9.74 20.00
N THR A 306 -7.38 8.71 19.47
CA THR A 306 -8.77 8.75 18.96
C THR A 306 -9.57 7.55 19.50
N PRO A 307 -9.77 7.49 20.83
CA PRO A 307 -10.46 6.38 21.47
C PRO A 307 -11.91 6.26 21.00
N GLY A 308 -12.40 5.03 21.05
CA GLY A 308 -13.79 4.74 20.71
C GLY A 308 -13.98 3.34 20.17
N HIS A 309 -13.23 2.94 19.13
CA HIS A 309 -13.18 1.56 18.66
C HIS A 309 -12.39 0.66 19.63
N SER A 310 -11.25 1.15 20.12
CA SER A 310 -10.53 0.66 21.31
C SER A 310 -10.20 1.81 22.25
N PRO A 311 -9.80 1.53 23.51
CA PRO A 311 -9.35 2.57 24.44
C PRO A 311 -8.16 3.37 23.91
N GLY A 312 -7.18 2.72 23.32
CA GLY A 312 -5.94 3.29 22.82
C GLY A 312 -5.87 3.53 21.31
N SER A 313 -6.99 3.54 20.61
CA SER A 313 -7.02 3.81 19.16
C SER A 313 -6.32 5.13 18.83
N MET A 314 -5.53 5.12 17.75
CA MET A 314 -4.84 6.30 17.22
C MET A 314 -5.08 6.45 15.72
N VAL A 315 -5.17 7.69 15.25
CA VAL A 315 -4.94 8.01 13.84
C VAL A 315 -3.54 8.57 13.66
N LEU A 316 -2.90 8.24 12.54
CA LEU A 316 -1.51 8.57 12.25
C LEU A 316 -1.48 9.57 11.10
N VAL A 317 -1.00 10.79 11.36
CA VAL A 317 -0.95 11.86 10.36
C VAL A 317 0.50 12.11 9.97
N VAL A 318 0.81 11.95 8.68
CA VAL A 318 2.11 12.30 8.11
C VAL A 318 2.03 13.71 7.52
N ASP A 319 2.97 14.56 7.92
CA ASP A 319 3.00 15.97 7.54
C ASP A 319 3.10 16.17 6.02
N GLY A 320 2.44 17.20 5.53
CA GLY A 320 2.47 17.66 4.16
C GLY A 320 3.87 17.99 3.64
N ALA A 321 4.80 18.40 4.50
CA ALA A 321 6.18 18.66 4.10
C ALA A 321 6.89 17.40 3.57
N ALA A 322 6.62 16.23 4.16
CA ALA A 322 7.15 14.95 3.69
C ALA A 322 6.44 14.46 2.42
N VAL A 323 5.21 14.92 2.18
CA VAL A 323 4.33 14.52 1.07
C VAL A 323 4.44 15.47 -0.12
N SER A 324 4.98 16.68 0.08
CA SER A 324 5.09 17.74 -0.93
C SER A 324 5.75 17.23 -2.22
N GLY A 325 5.13 17.54 -3.35
CA GLY A 325 5.55 17.04 -4.66
C GLY A 325 5.19 15.58 -4.94
N SER A 326 4.39 14.96 -4.08
CA SER A 326 4.06 13.55 -4.18
C SER A 326 2.95 13.26 -5.22
N ARG A 327 2.92 12.00 -5.65
CA ARG A 327 1.84 11.39 -6.44
C ARG A 327 0.46 11.39 -5.74
N TRP A 328 0.40 11.76 -4.48
CA TRP A 328 -0.82 11.69 -3.66
C TRP A 328 -1.80 12.83 -3.94
N GLY A 329 -1.39 13.83 -4.72
CA GLY A 329 -2.26 14.94 -5.10
C GLY A 329 -2.64 15.89 -3.96
N THR A 330 -1.94 15.76 -2.81
CA THR A 330 -2.15 16.59 -1.63
C THR A 330 -0.85 17.18 -1.12
N THR A 331 -0.89 18.38 -0.59
CA THR A 331 0.21 19.05 0.13
C THR A 331 -0.01 19.07 1.64
N ALA A 332 -1.20 18.68 2.10
CA ALA A 332 -1.56 18.72 3.52
C ALA A 332 -1.24 17.43 4.28
N GLY A 333 -0.75 16.40 3.60
CA GLY A 333 -0.35 15.14 4.21
C GLY A 333 -1.34 14.00 4.00
N ILE A 334 -1.06 12.89 4.69
CA ILE A 334 -1.90 11.67 4.67
C ILE A 334 -2.25 11.28 6.10
N CYS A 335 -3.39 10.62 6.28
CA CYS A 335 -3.86 10.08 7.54
C CYS A 335 -4.09 8.57 7.41
N VAL A 336 -3.34 7.75 8.15
CA VAL A 336 -3.67 6.34 8.36
C VAL A 336 -4.60 6.28 9.56
N SER A 337 -5.86 5.96 9.34
CA SER A 337 -6.91 6.14 10.34
C SER A 337 -7.21 4.90 11.19
N GLY A 338 -6.57 3.75 10.90
CA GLY A 338 -6.97 2.50 11.55
C GLY A 338 -8.49 2.33 11.48
N ASP A 339 -9.09 1.90 12.55
CA ASP A 339 -10.53 1.68 12.64
C ASP A 339 -11.32 2.87 13.21
N THR A 340 -10.68 4.04 13.29
CA THR A 340 -11.38 5.27 13.68
C THR A 340 -12.22 5.84 12.54
N ILE A 341 -11.70 5.85 11.30
CA ILE A 341 -12.39 6.42 10.14
C ILE A 341 -12.29 5.46 8.96
N PHE A 342 -13.41 4.98 8.46
CA PHE A 342 -13.56 4.33 7.16
C PHE A 342 -14.26 5.27 6.19
N PRO A 343 -14.16 5.07 4.86
CA PRO A 343 -14.98 5.83 3.92
C PRO A 343 -16.48 5.69 4.26
N GLY A 344 -17.08 6.74 4.79
CA GLY A 344 -18.49 6.81 5.19
C GLY A 344 -18.88 6.07 6.48
N SER A 345 -17.95 5.45 7.21
CA SER A 345 -18.22 4.69 8.44
C SER A 345 -17.02 4.69 9.40
N CYS A 346 -17.10 3.93 10.48
CA CYS A 346 -16.02 3.69 11.44
C CYS A 346 -15.97 2.22 11.84
N GLY A 347 -14.96 1.84 12.63
CA GLY A 347 -14.86 0.53 13.25
C GLY A 347 -16.04 0.23 14.16
N ARG A 348 -16.23 -1.04 14.47
CA ARG A 348 -17.32 -1.52 15.34
C ARG A 348 -17.28 -0.86 16.72
N LEU A 349 -18.47 -0.49 17.21
CA LEU A 349 -18.65 0.12 18.52
C LEU A 349 -19.47 -0.76 19.50
N ASP A 350 -19.67 -2.02 19.12
CA ASP A 350 -20.34 -3.05 19.91
C ASP A 350 -19.38 -4.07 20.52
N LEU A 351 -18.09 -3.80 20.46
CA LEU A 351 -17.04 -4.61 21.11
C LEU A 351 -16.91 -4.25 22.59
N PRO A 352 -16.38 -5.17 23.43
CA PRO A 352 -16.38 -4.98 24.89
C PRO A 352 -15.72 -3.68 25.37
N ASP A 353 -14.62 -3.28 24.74
CA ASP A 353 -13.85 -2.10 25.13
C ASP A 353 -14.15 -0.85 24.27
N ALA A 354 -15.15 -0.96 23.38
CA ALA A 354 -15.55 0.15 22.54
C ALA A 354 -16.44 1.15 23.26
N SER A 355 -16.43 2.41 22.81
CA SER A 355 -17.23 3.49 23.37
C SER A 355 -17.79 4.39 22.27
N VAL A 356 -19.10 4.36 22.11
CA VAL A 356 -19.83 5.23 21.17
C VAL A 356 -19.57 6.71 21.48
N GLU A 357 -19.54 7.07 22.78
CA GLU A 357 -19.32 8.43 23.22
C GLU A 357 -17.91 8.93 22.92
N ARG A 358 -16.87 8.12 23.25
CA ARG A 358 -15.47 8.49 22.95
C ARG A 358 -15.23 8.56 21.44
N MET A 359 -15.86 7.69 20.65
CA MET A 359 -15.77 7.76 19.18
C MET A 359 -16.34 9.08 18.65
N PHE A 360 -17.46 9.57 19.16
CA PHE A 360 -18.01 10.88 18.79
C PHE A 360 -16.99 12.00 19.00
N ASP A 361 -16.37 12.05 20.18
CA ASP A 361 -15.36 13.07 20.52
C ASP A 361 -14.13 12.96 19.62
N SER A 362 -13.71 11.73 19.32
CA SER A 362 -12.57 11.43 18.41
C SER A 362 -12.84 11.87 16.98
N LEU A 363 -14.01 11.58 16.44
CA LEU A 363 -14.39 12.02 15.09
C LEU A 363 -14.52 13.56 15.01
N ALA A 364 -15.09 14.19 16.02
CA ALA A 364 -15.15 15.65 16.12
C ALA A 364 -13.74 16.28 16.19
N ARG A 365 -12.81 15.63 16.87
CA ARG A 365 -11.40 16.02 16.90
C ARG A 365 -10.77 15.89 15.51
N CYS A 366 -10.92 14.75 14.84
CA CYS A 366 -10.40 14.53 13.49
C CYS A 366 -10.96 15.56 12.50
N ALA A 367 -12.26 15.90 12.60
CA ALA A 367 -12.86 16.91 11.75
C ALA A 367 -12.22 18.31 11.90
N ARG A 368 -11.76 18.65 13.10
CA ARG A 368 -11.06 19.93 13.35
C ARG A 368 -9.60 19.91 12.94
N GLU A 369 -8.89 18.80 13.19
CA GLU A 369 -7.43 18.73 13.01
C GLU A 369 -7.01 18.35 11.60
N LEU A 370 -7.81 17.58 10.85
CA LEU A 370 -7.49 17.21 9.47
C LEU A 370 -7.94 18.31 8.50
N SER A 371 -7.01 18.88 7.73
CA SER A 371 -7.36 19.78 6.63
C SER A 371 -8.04 19.02 5.49
N ASP A 372 -8.83 19.72 4.70
CA ASP A 372 -9.75 19.13 3.71
C ASP A 372 -9.07 18.30 2.63
N ASP A 373 -7.83 18.63 2.28
CA ASP A 373 -7.03 17.94 1.27
C ASP A 373 -6.23 16.74 1.82
N VAL A 374 -6.29 16.43 3.11
CA VAL A 374 -5.70 15.22 3.68
C VAL A 374 -6.38 13.99 3.09
N VAL A 375 -5.57 13.04 2.60
CA VAL A 375 -6.05 11.73 2.16
C VAL A 375 -6.09 10.78 3.35
N ILE A 376 -7.26 10.17 3.59
CA ILE A 376 -7.51 9.22 4.66
C ILE A 376 -7.38 7.80 4.11
N TYR A 377 -6.56 6.98 4.77
CA TYR A 377 -6.29 5.58 4.49
C TYR A 377 -6.80 4.72 5.65
N PRO A 378 -7.89 3.93 5.46
CA PRO A 378 -8.57 3.21 6.53
C PRO A 378 -7.86 1.92 6.95
N GLY A 379 -8.23 1.36 8.10
CA GLY A 379 -7.75 0.05 8.54
C GLY A 379 -8.23 -1.11 7.67
N HIS A 380 -9.39 -0.99 7.02
CA HIS A 380 -9.99 -2.03 6.19
C HIS A 380 -10.52 -1.52 4.84
N ALA A 381 -10.52 -2.39 3.83
CA ALA A 381 -11.01 -2.11 2.48
C ALA A 381 -12.53 -2.35 2.32
N TYR A 382 -13.35 -2.11 3.37
CA TYR A 382 -14.78 -2.42 3.30
C TYR A 382 -15.55 -1.51 2.36
N ASN A 383 -15.28 -0.21 2.40
CA ASN A 383 -16.00 0.83 1.63
C ASN A 383 -15.09 1.60 0.67
N GLY A 384 -13.92 1.05 0.37
CA GLY A 384 -12.91 1.68 -0.49
C GLY A 384 -11.51 1.66 0.11
N GLU A 385 -10.54 2.02 -0.69
CA GLU A 385 -9.12 1.97 -0.30
C GLU A 385 -8.63 3.29 0.32
N SER A 386 -9.37 4.38 0.12
CA SER A 386 -9.07 5.71 0.67
C SER A 386 -10.27 6.65 0.55
N SER A 387 -10.22 7.75 1.28
CA SER A 387 -11.13 8.88 1.19
C SER A 387 -10.35 10.20 1.32
N THR A 388 -11.04 11.33 1.35
CA THR A 388 -10.45 12.63 1.71
C THR A 388 -11.18 13.21 2.92
N ALA A 389 -10.47 14.01 3.71
CA ALA A 389 -11.10 14.68 4.85
C ALA A 389 -12.28 15.57 4.39
N ALA A 390 -12.16 16.24 3.24
CA ALA A 390 -13.26 17.01 2.65
C ALA A 390 -14.50 16.16 2.37
N ARG A 391 -14.31 14.95 1.79
CA ARG A 391 -15.44 14.05 1.53
C ARG A 391 -16.08 13.58 2.83
N GLU A 392 -15.28 13.15 3.80
CA GLU A 392 -15.80 12.66 5.08
C GLU A 392 -16.51 13.77 5.89
N LYS A 393 -16.05 15.03 5.79
CA LYS A 393 -16.72 16.18 6.41
C LYS A 393 -18.03 16.55 5.71
N ARG A 394 -18.19 16.26 4.43
CA ARG A 394 -19.40 16.53 3.65
C ARG A 394 -20.42 15.39 3.72
N GLU A 395 -19.96 14.16 3.55
CA GLU A 395 -20.80 12.98 3.31
C GLU A 395 -20.63 11.88 4.36
N GLY A 396 -19.44 11.79 5.00
CA GLY A 396 -19.07 10.75 5.94
C GLY A 396 -19.28 11.10 7.41
N LEU A 397 -18.52 10.47 8.27
CA LEU A 397 -18.68 10.62 9.73
C LEU A 397 -17.94 11.82 10.33
N LEU A 398 -17.14 12.54 9.56
CA LEU A 398 -16.54 13.81 10.00
C LEU A 398 -17.47 15.03 9.81
N ARG A 399 -18.67 14.83 9.24
CA ARG A 399 -19.68 15.89 9.17
C ARG A 399 -20.16 16.25 10.58
N PRO A 400 -20.69 17.48 10.79
CA PRO A 400 -21.16 17.89 12.10
C PRO A 400 -22.39 17.09 12.51
N PHE A 401 -22.26 16.32 13.59
CA PHE A 401 -23.38 15.70 14.32
C PHE A 401 -23.53 16.38 15.67
N THR A 402 -24.76 16.49 16.18
CA THR A 402 -24.94 16.69 17.62
C THR A 402 -24.70 15.36 18.33
N LYS A 403 -24.25 15.41 19.61
CA LYS A 403 -24.06 14.21 20.41
C LYS A 403 -25.35 13.37 20.48
N THR A 404 -26.52 14.01 20.58
CA THR A 404 -27.84 13.35 20.60
C THR A 404 -28.10 12.59 19.29
N GLN A 405 -27.81 13.18 18.13
CA GLN A 405 -27.95 12.49 16.83
C GLN A 405 -27.02 11.28 16.74
N TRP A 406 -25.76 11.45 17.14
CA TRP A 406 -24.78 10.37 17.14
C TRP A 406 -25.21 9.21 18.03
N MET A 407 -25.60 9.50 19.28
CA MET A 407 -26.05 8.46 20.22
C MET A 407 -27.31 7.75 19.72
N ALA A 408 -28.25 8.47 19.08
CA ALA A 408 -29.45 7.88 18.51
C ALA A 408 -29.16 6.92 17.34
N MET A 409 -28.13 7.19 16.53
CA MET A 409 -27.69 6.29 15.45
C MET A 409 -27.12 4.95 15.97
N HIS A 410 -26.64 4.92 17.22
CA HIS A 410 -26.01 3.77 17.85
C HIS A 410 -26.82 3.23 19.04
N ALA A 411 -28.01 3.76 19.31
CA ALA A 411 -28.93 3.21 20.30
C ALA A 411 -29.45 1.84 19.78
N ARG A 412 -29.09 0.76 20.48
CA ARG A 412 -29.63 -0.58 20.28
C ARG A 412 -30.64 -0.92 21.34
#